data_4812749b78c92531d16939eeac353a36
#
_entry.id   4812749b78c92531d16939eeac353a36
#
_cell.length_a   1.000
_cell.length_b   1.000
_cell.length_c   1.000
_cell.angle_alpha   90.00
_cell.angle_beta   90.00
_cell.angle_gamma   90.00
#
_symmetry.space_group_name_H-M   'P 1'
#
loop_
_entity.id
_entity.type
_entity.pdbx_description
1 polymer ?
#
loop_
_entity_poly.entity_id
_entity_poly.type
_entity_poly.pdbx_seq_one_letter_code
_entity_poly.pdbx_strand_id
1 'polypeptide(L)'
;MSARLSNIHPGEILSEDFLAPMNITAYRLAKETHLDPKRISDIVNGKRAVTADTALRFSKFFGTSAAFWMNLQNHYDLEQKQDQMKAELKTIKHIKELRTA
;
A
#
# COMPACT_ATOMS: atom_id res chain seq x y z
N MET A 1 -19.64 -3.89 6.72
CA MET A 1 -18.75 -4.03 6.81
C MET A 1 -17.82 -3.90 5.78
N SER A 2 -18.14 -3.82 4.71
CA SER A 2 -17.25 -3.73 3.64
C SER A 2 -16.47 -2.46 3.58
N ALA A 3 -17.00 -1.40 4.11
CA ALA A 3 -16.32 -0.12 4.00
C ALA A 3 -14.93 -0.14 4.57
N ARG A 4 -14.74 -0.80 5.71
CA ARG A 4 -13.48 -0.77 6.24
C ARG A 4 -12.57 -1.65 5.57
N LEU A 5 -13.03 -2.61 4.84
CA LEU A 5 -12.18 -3.52 4.12
C LEU A 5 -11.51 -2.84 2.94
N SER A 6 -12.11 -1.74 2.45
CA SER A 6 -11.56 -1.08 1.29
C SER A 6 -10.26 -0.33 1.57
N ASN A 7 -9.97 -0.02 2.84
CA ASN A 7 -8.77 0.74 3.15
C ASN A 7 -7.71 -0.13 3.83
N ILE A 8 -7.31 -1.18 3.15
CA ILE A 8 -6.36 -2.12 3.69
C ILE A 8 -4.94 -1.71 3.31
N HIS A 9 -4.08 -1.60 4.31
CA HIS A 9 -2.68 -1.24 4.09
C HIS A 9 -1.93 -2.41 3.46
N PRO A 10 -1.01 -2.16 2.52
CA PRO A 10 -0.22 -3.25 1.91
C PRO A 10 0.48 -4.14 2.91
N GLY A 11 0.83 -3.61 4.07
CA GLY A 11 1.47 -4.41 5.12
C GLY A 11 0.60 -5.53 5.61
N GLU A 12 -0.71 -5.32 5.60
CA GLU A 12 -1.64 -6.35 6.02
C GLU A 12 -1.68 -7.49 5.01
N ILE A 13 -1.66 -7.14 3.71
CA ILE A 13 -1.59 -8.14 2.65
C ILE A 13 -0.28 -8.91 2.75
N LEU A 14 0.81 -8.20 2.98
CA LEU A 14 2.12 -8.83 3.14
C LEU A 14 2.08 -9.84 4.28
N SER A 15 1.54 -9.45 5.41
CA SER A 15 1.52 -10.29 6.59
C SER A 15 0.60 -11.50 6.42
N GLU A 16 -0.62 -11.27 5.96
CA GLU A 16 -1.64 -12.32 5.98
C GLU A 16 -1.66 -13.18 4.75
N ASP A 17 -1.33 -12.61 3.60
CA ASP A 17 -1.43 -13.35 2.36
C ASP A 17 -0.10 -13.93 1.91
N PHE A 18 1.01 -13.44 2.45
CA PHE A 18 2.33 -13.92 2.05
C PHE A 18 3.12 -14.52 3.19
N LEU A 19 3.37 -13.75 4.25
CA LEU A 19 4.25 -14.27 5.30
C LEU A 19 3.62 -15.43 6.06
N ALA A 20 2.37 -15.29 6.47
CA ALA A 20 1.72 -16.34 7.23
C ALA A 20 1.56 -17.64 6.43
N PRO A 21 0.98 -17.61 5.23
CA PRO A 21 0.83 -18.85 4.46
C PRO A 21 2.15 -19.49 4.09
N MET A 22 3.19 -18.70 3.86
CA MET A 22 4.49 -19.22 3.49
C MET A 22 5.35 -19.58 4.67
N ASN A 23 4.83 -19.30 5.86
CA ASN A 23 5.56 -19.60 7.10
C ASN A 23 6.92 -18.90 7.13
N ILE A 24 6.95 -17.64 6.75
CA ILE A 24 8.15 -16.82 6.72
C ILE A 24 7.99 -15.68 7.71
N THR A 25 9.01 -15.45 8.53
CA THR A 25 8.97 -14.34 9.48
C THR A 25 9.34 -13.03 8.80
N ALA A 26 8.91 -11.94 9.40
CA ALA A 26 9.29 -10.61 8.91
C ALA A 26 10.80 -10.45 8.92
N TYR A 27 11.46 -11.00 9.95
CA TYR A 27 12.91 -10.92 10.03
C TYR A 27 13.57 -11.63 8.84
N ARG A 28 13.08 -12.82 8.49
CA ARG A 28 13.62 -13.57 7.38
C ARG A 28 13.42 -12.81 6.08
N LEU A 29 12.24 -12.23 5.90
CA LEU A 29 11.98 -11.43 4.71
C LEU A 29 12.97 -10.27 4.60
N ALA A 30 13.19 -9.57 5.71
CA ALA A 30 14.12 -8.45 5.71
C ALA A 30 15.50 -8.92 5.29
N LYS A 31 15.94 -10.04 5.85
CA LYS A 31 17.26 -10.56 5.56
C LYS A 31 17.38 -10.94 4.09
N GLU A 32 16.40 -11.63 3.54
CA GLU A 32 16.47 -12.11 2.17
C GLU A 32 16.34 -10.98 1.14
N THR A 33 15.67 -9.90 1.51
CA THR A 33 15.50 -8.78 0.59
C THR A 33 16.51 -7.67 0.84
N HIS A 34 17.41 -7.89 1.79
CA HIS A 34 18.46 -6.91 2.13
C HIS A 34 17.87 -5.60 2.64
N LEU A 35 16.83 -5.71 3.44
CA LEU A 35 16.20 -4.55 4.04
C LEU A 35 16.38 -4.60 5.55
N ASP A 36 16.32 -3.43 6.16
CA ASP A 36 16.37 -3.32 7.61
C ASP A 36 15.13 -4.00 8.20
N PRO A 37 15.29 -4.86 9.21
CA PRO A 37 14.13 -5.48 9.86
C PRO A 37 13.10 -4.48 10.34
N LYS A 38 13.55 -3.30 10.78
CA LYS A 38 12.61 -2.28 11.22
C LYS A 38 11.73 -1.78 10.09
N ARG A 39 12.29 -1.69 8.88
CA ARG A 39 11.49 -1.28 7.71
C ARG A 39 10.35 -2.27 7.46
N ILE A 40 10.66 -3.57 7.51
CA ILE A 40 9.62 -4.57 7.29
C ILE A 40 8.58 -4.51 8.40
N SER A 41 9.04 -4.38 9.64
CA SER A 41 8.12 -4.28 10.77
C SER A 41 7.20 -3.07 10.64
N ASP A 42 7.74 -1.94 10.22
CA ASP A 42 6.95 -0.74 10.05
C ASP A 42 5.93 -0.90 8.94
N ILE A 43 6.29 -1.58 7.86
CA ILE A 43 5.35 -1.83 6.76
C ILE A 43 4.24 -2.76 7.23
N VAL A 44 4.59 -3.84 7.92
CA VAL A 44 3.61 -4.80 8.42
C VAL A 44 2.62 -4.11 9.36
N ASN A 45 3.10 -3.18 10.15
CA ASN A 45 2.26 -2.48 11.11
C ASN A 45 1.57 -1.25 10.55
N GLY A 46 1.68 -1.04 9.25
CA GLY A 46 0.98 0.07 8.60
C GLY A 46 1.61 1.43 8.83
N LYS A 47 2.83 1.47 9.35
CA LYS A 47 3.49 2.72 9.67
C LYS A 47 4.38 3.24 8.55
N ARG A 48 4.61 2.46 7.54
CA ARG A 48 5.48 2.86 6.44
C ARG A 48 4.91 2.35 5.12
N ALA A 49 5.01 3.18 4.10
CA ALA A 49 4.51 2.84 2.77
C ALA A 49 5.46 1.91 2.04
N VAL A 50 4.92 1.16 1.09
CA VAL A 50 5.75 0.38 0.17
C VAL A 50 6.17 1.33 -0.94
N THR A 51 7.48 1.54 -1.05
CA THR A 51 8.05 2.38 -2.09
C THR A 51 8.46 1.52 -3.29
N ALA A 52 8.86 2.17 -4.37
CA ALA A 52 9.32 1.44 -5.56
C ALA A 52 10.48 0.51 -5.22
N ASP A 53 11.42 0.99 -4.41
CA ASP A 53 12.55 0.18 -3.97
C ASP A 53 12.06 -1.09 -3.29
N THR A 54 11.17 -0.95 -2.33
CA THR A 54 10.64 -2.09 -1.58
C THR A 54 9.82 -3.01 -2.48
N ALA A 55 9.02 -2.42 -3.37
CA ALA A 55 8.19 -3.22 -4.29
C ALA A 55 9.06 -4.10 -5.20
N LEU A 56 10.18 -3.56 -5.68
CA LEU A 56 11.08 -4.32 -6.53
C LEU A 56 11.72 -5.46 -5.76
N ARG A 57 12.10 -5.23 -4.50
CA ARG A 57 12.68 -6.29 -3.69
C ARG A 57 11.69 -7.38 -3.36
N PHE A 58 10.45 -6.99 -3.05
CA PHE A 58 9.39 -7.97 -2.79
C PHE A 58 9.08 -8.77 -4.05
N SER A 59 9.04 -8.09 -5.19
CA SER A 59 8.75 -8.77 -6.45
C SER A 59 9.80 -9.84 -6.74
N LYS A 60 11.04 -9.52 -6.48
CA LYS A 60 12.12 -10.45 -6.71
C LYS A 60 12.01 -11.67 -5.80
N PHE A 61 11.71 -11.44 -4.55
CA PHE A 61 11.63 -12.52 -3.57
C PHE A 61 10.39 -13.38 -3.72
N PHE A 62 9.22 -12.74 -3.86
CA PHE A 62 7.96 -13.47 -3.91
C PHE A 62 7.56 -13.93 -5.30
N GLY A 63 8.15 -13.37 -6.33
CA GLY A 63 7.76 -13.70 -7.69
C GLY A 63 6.54 -12.94 -8.18
N THR A 64 6.09 -11.94 -7.44
CA THR A 64 5.00 -11.07 -7.91
C THR A 64 5.59 -9.98 -8.78
N SER A 65 4.73 -9.18 -9.41
CA SER A 65 5.22 -7.99 -10.09
C SER A 65 5.43 -6.88 -9.07
N ALA A 66 6.30 -5.93 -9.39
CA ALA A 66 6.45 -4.76 -8.54
C ALA A 66 5.19 -3.92 -8.58
N ALA A 67 4.50 -3.90 -9.72
CA ALA A 67 3.25 -3.14 -9.86
C ALA A 67 2.18 -3.65 -8.90
N PHE A 68 2.17 -4.94 -8.60
CA PHE A 68 1.22 -5.48 -7.65
C PHE A 68 1.32 -4.72 -6.32
N TRP A 69 2.54 -4.57 -5.80
CA TRP A 69 2.74 -3.91 -4.53
C TRP A 69 2.45 -2.41 -4.59
N MET A 70 2.84 -1.77 -5.72
CA MET A 70 2.58 -0.35 -5.88
C MET A 70 1.09 -0.07 -6.04
N ASN A 71 0.36 -0.96 -6.70
CA ASN A 71 -1.08 -0.79 -6.84
C ASN A 71 -1.78 -0.88 -5.50
N LEU A 72 -1.35 -1.79 -4.64
CA LEU A 72 -1.90 -1.86 -3.29
C LEU A 72 -1.66 -0.57 -2.53
N GLN A 73 -0.45 -0.04 -2.62
CA GLN A 73 -0.10 1.17 -1.91
C GLN A 73 -0.88 2.37 -2.46
N ASN A 74 -0.96 2.47 -3.79
CA ASN A 74 -1.68 3.58 -4.40
C ASN A 74 -3.16 3.56 -4.04
N HIS A 75 -3.75 2.39 -4.03
CA HIS A 75 -5.17 2.26 -3.67
C HIS A 75 -5.38 2.73 -2.23
N TYR A 76 -4.52 2.29 -1.33
CA TYR A 76 -4.61 2.68 0.06
C TYR A 76 -4.46 4.20 0.21
N ASP A 77 -3.46 4.77 -0.45
CA ASP A 77 -3.20 6.21 -0.35
C ASP A 77 -4.36 7.03 -0.88
N LEU A 78 -4.93 6.62 -2.01
CA LEU A 78 -6.03 7.35 -2.62
C LEU A 78 -7.27 7.32 -1.73
N GLU A 79 -7.59 6.17 -1.18
CA GLU A 79 -8.76 6.06 -0.31
C GLU A 79 -8.61 6.90 0.94
N GLN A 80 -7.42 6.85 1.53
CA GLN A 80 -7.14 7.63 2.72
C GLN A 80 -7.30 9.11 2.43
N LYS A 81 -6.71 9.56 1.33
CA LYS A 81 -6.72 10.97 0.99
C LYS A 81 -8.10 11.45 0.58
N GLN A 82 -8.85 10.61 -0.14
CA GLN A 82 -10.20 10.97 -0.51
C GLN A 82 -11.07 11.24 0.71
N ASP A 83 -10.94 10.40 1.74
CA ASP A 83 -11.68 10.61 2.96
C ASP A 83 -11.28 11.91 3.65
N GLN A 84 -9.98 12.17 3.70
CA GLN A 84 -9.48 13.37 4.35
C GLN A 84 -9.86 14.64 3.62
N MET A 85 -9.94 14.56 2.29
CA MET A 85 -10.17 15.73 1.46
C MET A 85 -11.60 15.84 0.94
N LYS A 86 -12.50 15.05 1.51
CA LYS A 86 -13.84 14.99 0.97
C LYS A 86 -14.49 16.35 0.81
N ALA A 87 -14.42 17.16 1.84
CA ALA A 87 -15.03 18.50 1.80
C ALA A 87 -14.32 19.39 0.78
N GLU A 88 -13.00 19.33 0.78
CA GLU A 88 -12.23 20.17 -0.13
C GLU A 88 -12.49 19.79 -1.59
N LEU A 89 -12.55 18.48 -1.86
CA LEU A 89 -12.77 18.04 -3.24
C LEU A 89 -14.10 18.49 -3.80
N LYS A 90 -15.10 18.65 -2.94
CA LYS A 90 -16.39 19.12 -3.41
C LYS A 90 -16.36 20.55 -3.92
N THR A 91 -15.36 21.31 -3.53
CA THR A 91 -15.24 22.69 -3.97
C THR A 91 -14.55 22.81 -5.33
N ILE A 92 -13.92 21.76 -5.79
CA ILE A 92 -13.21 21.79 -7.07
C ILE A 92 -14.21 21.53 -8.18
N LYS A 93 -14.29 22.44 -9.12
CA LYS A 93 -15.27 22.34 -10.20
C LYS A 93 -14.68 21.61 -11.40
N HIS A 94 -15.53 20.84 -12.05
CA HIS A 94 -15.11 20.20 -13.31
C HIS A 94 -14.94 21.28 -14.36
N ILE A 95 -14.00 21.08 -15.26
CA ILE A 95 -13.71 22.06 -16.30
C ILE A 95 -14.93 22.41 -17.13
N LYS A 96 -15.85 21.48 -17.31
CA LYS A 96 -17.09 21.76 -18.03
C LYS A 96 -17.93 22.82 -17.39
N GLU A 97 -17.91 22.89 -16.06
CA GLU A 97 -18.68 23.89 -15.36
C GLU A 97 -18.13 25.28 -15.59
N LEU A 98 -16.83 25.40 -15.77
CA LEU A 98 -16.23 26.69 -16.05
C LEU A 98 -16.49 27.14 -17.47
N ARG A 99 -16.65 26.19 -18.39
CA ARG A 99 -16.84 26.55 -19.80
C ARG A 99 -18.25 26.90 -20.14
N THR A 100 -19.20 26.51 -19.34
CA THR A 100 -20.60 26.82 -19.66
C THR A 100 -21.00 28.21 -19.20
N ALA A 101 -20.20 28.86 -18.41
CA ALA A 101 -20.53 30.21 -17.94
C ALA A 101 -20.13 31.31 -18.97
#